data_5862090afb4a7f79f7d710e1aec2dfb3
#
_entry.id   5862090afb4a7f79f7d710e1aec2dfb3
#
_cell.length_a   1.000
_cell.length_b   1.000
_cell.length_c   1.000
_cell.angle_alpha   90.00
_cell.angle_beta   90.00
_cell.angle_gamma   90.00
#
_symmetry.space_group_name_H-M   'P 1'
#
loop_
_entity.id
_entity.type
_entity.pdbx_description
1 polymer ?
#
loop_
_entity_poly.entity_id
_entity_poly.type
_entity_poly.pdbx_seq_one_letter_code
_entity_poly.pdbx_strand_id
1 'polypeptide(L)' 'MTPSHAYAIEVQGRSAGIVVAERGGYTFFVSDWTFKDLDRQTFRNVGQAERAARQVMIRRTAARR' A
#
# COMPACT_ATOMS: atom_id res chain seq x y z
N MET A 1 -13.47 14.77 12.65
CA MET A 1 -12.14 14.61 13.17
C MET A 1 -11.27 13.79 12.26
N THR A 2 -10.21 14.34 11.84
CA THR A 2 -9.35 13.64 10.89
C THR A 2 -8.49 12.61 11.60
N PRO A 3 -8.48 11.40 11.11
CA PRO A 3 -7.59 10.42 11.69
C PRO A 3 -6.16 10.82 11.39
N SER A 4 -5.39 10.93 12.43
CA SER A 4 -4.01 11.33 12.26
C SER A 4 -3.11 10.16 11.97
N HIS A 5 -3.69 9.04 11.56
CA HIS A 5 -2.91 7.83 11.40
C HIS A 5 -3.08 7.21 10.01
N ALA A 6 -3.27 8.05 9.03
CA ALA A 6 -3.35 7.58 7.65
C ALA A 6 -2.12 8.09 6.92
N TYR A 7 -1.50 7.21 6.15
CA TYR A 7 -0.27 7.53 5.43
C TYR A 7 -0.41 7.16 3.98
N ALA A 8 -0.08 8.08 3.10
CA ALA A 8 -0.15 7.81 1.66
C ALA A 8 1.01 6.92 1.25
N ILE A 9 0.72 5.98 0.37
CA ILE A 9 1.73 5.08 -0.16
C ILE A 9 1.86 5.36 -1.64
N GLU A 10 3.06 5.74 -2.07
CA GLU A 10 3.34 6.02 -3.47
C GLU A 10 4.48 5.15 -3.94
N VAL A 11 4.39 4.71 -5.18
CA VAL A 11 5.42 3.92 -5.81
C VAL A 11 5.68 4.50 -7.18
N GLN A 12 6.90 4.96 -7.40
CA GLN A 12 7.31 5.51 -8.69
C GLN A 12 6.38 6.61 -9.17
N GLY A 13 6.01 7.49 -8.25
CA GLY A 13 5.15 8.62 -8.59
C GLY A 13 3.68 8.29 -8.72
N ARG A 14 3.31 7.04 -8.50
CA ARG A 14 1.92 6.62 -8.60
C ARG A 14 1.38 6.36 -7.21
N SER A 15 0.18 6.84 -6.95
CA SER A 15 -0.45 6.60 -5.67
C SER A 15 -1.00 5.18 -5.62
N ALA A 16 -0.50 4.39 -4.68
CA ALA A 16 -0.99 3.02 -4.52
C ALA A 16 -2.21 3.01 -3.61
N GLY A 17 -2.25 3.90 -2.64
CA GLY A 17 -3.35 3.94 -1.71
C GLY A 17 -2.90 4.57 -0.40
N ILE A 18 -3.59 4.22 0.66
CA ILE A 18 -3.21 4.69 1.99
C ILE A 18 -3.17 3.51 2.94
N VAL A 19 -2.44 3.67 4.02
CA VAL A 19 -2.51 2.74 5.13
C VAL A 19 -3.02 3.49 6.33
N VAL A 20 -3.89 2.84 7.08
CA VAL A 20 -4.51 3.44 8.24
C VAL A 20 -4.05 2.65 9.47
N ALA A 21 -3.55 3.38 10.46
CA ALA A 21 -3.13 2.74 11.70
C ALA A 21 -4.35 2.21 12.42
N GLU A 22 -4.31 0.93 12.71
CA GLU A 22 -5.39 0.28 13.43
C GLU A 22 -4.79 -0.61 14.47
N ARG A 23 -5.65 -1.18 15.27
CA ARG A 23 -5.21 -2.07 16.30
C ARG A 23 -4.40 -3.20 15.68
N GLY A 24 -3.18 -3.32 16.06
CA GLY A 24 -2.35 -4.40 15.58
C GLY A 24 -1.57 -4.13 14.32
N GLY A 25 -1.71 -2.95 13.73
CA GLY A 25 -0.90 -2.67 12.56
C GLY A 25 -1.50 -1.59 11.68
N TYR A 26 -1.13 -1.65 10.40
CA TYR A 26 -1.56 -0.68 9.40
C TYR A 26 -2.30 -1.41 8.31
N THR A 27 -3.54 -1.01 8.06
CA THR A 27 -4.37 -1.66 7.06
C THR A 27 -4.31 -0.85 5.76
N PHE A 28 -4.05 -1.54 4.68
CA PHE A 28 -3.89 -0.92 3.37
C PHE A 28 -5.25 -0.79 2.68
N PHE A 29 -5.52 0.39 2.13
CA PHE A 29 -6.71 0.63 1.31
C PHE A 29 -6.22 1.16 -0.03
N VAL A 30 -6.36 0.34 -1.07
CA VAL A 30 -5.79 0.70 -2.36
C VAL A 30 -6.64 1.75 -3.06
N SER A 31 -5.99 2.65 -3.76
CA SER A 31 -6.67 3.61 -4.61
C SER A 31 -6.43 3.31 -6.08
N ASP A 32 -5.47 2.46 -6.39
CA ASP A 32 -5.17 2.04 -7.74
C ASP A 32 -5.34 0.52 -7.79
N TRP A 33 -6.23 0.06 -8.63
CA TRP A 33 -6.56 -1.37 -8.67
C TRP A 33 -5.38 -2.25 -9.06
N THR A 34 -4.32 -1.64 -9.60
CA THR A 34 -3.07 -2.35 -9.83
C THR A 34 -2.59 -3.04 -8.57
N PHE A 35 -2.88 -2.44 -7.43
CA PHE A 35 -2.41 -2.96 -6.14
C PHE A 35 -3.50 -3.72 -5.39
N LYS A 36 -4.48 -4.24 -6.11
CA LYS A 36 -5.66 -4.84 -5.47
C LYS A 36 -5.32 -5.95 -4.49
N ASP A 37 -4.22 -6.65 -4.73
CA ASP A 37 -3.86 -7.75 -3.86
C ASP A 37 -3.45 -7.29 -2.47
N LEU A 38 -3.17 -6.02 -2.32
CA LEU A 38 -2.82 -5.47 -1.02
C LEU A 38 -4.01 -4.91 -0.27
N ASP A 39 -5.16 -4.83 -0.95
CA ASP A 39 -6.31 -4.18 -0.35
C ASP A 39 -6.70 -4.90 0.93
N ARG A 40 -6.81 -4.12 2.01
CA ARG A 40 -7.21 -4.61 3.31
C ARG A 40 -6.22 -5.52 3.99
N GLN A 41 -5.00 -5.58 3.48
CA GLN A 41 -3.96 -6.31 4.18
C GLN A 41 -3.39 -5.46 5.30
N THR A 42 -2.96 -6.12 6.35
CA THR A 42 -2.41 -5.44 7.51
C THR A 42 -0.90 -5.65 7.55
N PHE A 43 -0.18 -4.55 7.79
CA PHE A 43 1.27 -4.57 7.86
C PHE A 43 1.70 -4.07 9.23
N ARG A 44 2.90 -4.42 9.63
CA ARG A 44 3.40 -4.01 10.92
C ARG A 44 3.75 -2.54 10.97
N ASN A 45 4.20 -1.99 9.85
CA ASN A 45 4.57 -0.59 9.80
C ASN A 45 4.42 -0.10 8.39
N VAL A 46 4.55 1.22 8.24
CA VAL A 46 4.35 1.85 6.93
C VAL A 46 5.41 1.38 5.94
N GLY A 47 6.63 1.19 6.41
CA GLY A 47 7.70 0.74 5.53
C GLY A 47 7.42 -0.61 4.89
N GLN A 48 6.82 -1.51 5.64
CA GLN A 48 6.45 -2.81 5.08
C GLN A 48 5.38 -2.66 4.01
N ALA A 49 4.42 -1.77 4.24
CA ALA A 49 3.38 -1.54 3.25
C ALA A 49 3.97 -0.95 1.97
N GLU A 50 4.90 -0.02 2.11
CA GLU A 50 5.57 0.56 0.94
C GLU A 50 6.33 -0.50 0.17
N ARG A 51 7.02 -1.36 0.88
CA ARG A 51 7.80 -2.43 0.24
C ARG A 51 6.88 -3.38 -0.50
N ALA A 52 5.75 -3.71 0.10
CA ALA A 52 4.79 -4.59 -0.56
C ALA A 52 4.26 -3.96 -1.84
N ALA A 53 3.96 -2.67 -1.80
CA ALA A 53 3.47 -1.98 -2.98
C ALA A 53 4.54 -1.96 -4.07
N ARG A 54 5.79 -1.72 -3.68
CA ARG A 54 6.88 -1.72 -4.65
C ARG A 54 7.03 -3.08 -5.29
N GLN A 55 6.87 -4.13 -4.51
CA GLN A 55 6.96 -5.48 -5.03
C GLN A 55 5.89 -5.77 -6.07
N VAL A 56 4.68 -5.28 -5.82
CA VAL A 56 3.60 -5.46 -6.79
C VAL A 56 3.97 -4.80 -8.10
N MET A 57 4.49 -3.59 -8.03
CA MET A 57 4.85 -2.84 -9.23
C MET A 57 5.95 -3.55 -10.01
N ILE A 58 6.95 -4.04 -9.31
CA ILE A 58 8.06 -4.76 -9.95
C ILE A 58 7.55 -6.01 -10.61
N ARG A 59 6.70 -6.74 -9.91
CA ARG A 59 6.19 -7.98 -10.42
C ARG A 59 5.36 -7.78 -11.67
N ARG A 60 4.54 -6.75 -11.67
CA ARG A 60 3.73 -6.45 -12.82
C ARG A 60 4.57 -6.05 -14.01
N THR A 61 5.59 -5.24 -13.77
CA THR A 61 6.47 -4.81 -14.83
C THR A 61 7.20 -6.01 -15.44
N ALA A 62 7.67 -6.91 -14.59
CA ALA A 62 8.38 -8.08 -15.06
C ALA A 62 7.47 -9.01 -15.84
N ALA A 63 6.22 -9.09 -15.44
CA ALA A 63 5.30 -10.01 -16.09
C ALA A 63 4.85 -9.53 -17.45
N ARG A 64 5.08 -8.28 -17.74
CA ARG A 64 4.60 -7.74 -18.99
C ARG A 64 5.51 -7.95 -20.13
N ARG A 65 6.58 -8.44 -20.01
CA ARG A 65 7.55 -8.56 -21.10
C ARG A 65 7.07 -9.02 -22.41
#